data_9156e9ea9432d7c3ed3e3aa1ad7e33eb
#
_entry.id   9156e9ea9432d7c3ed3e3aa1ad7e33eb
#
_cell.length_a   1.000
_cell.length_b   1.000
_cell.length_c   1.000
_cell.angle_alpha   90.00
_cell.angle_beta   90.00
_cell.angle_gamma   90.00
#
_symmetry.space_group_name_H-M   'P 1'
#
loop_
_entity.id
_entity.type
_entity.pdbx_description
1 polymer ?
#
loop_
_entity_poly.entity_id
_entity_poly.type
_entity_poly.pdbx_seq_one_letter_code
_entity_poly.pdbx_strand_id
1 'polypeptide(L)'
;MSISPSHDKIYAMKTTMTYLIQQQDIQKTVEQFLLSNGYSAALIRRLRHTEQSILKNGIPVYTTYRLDEGDSLTVTLPEEHGSENIVPVPMDLDIRYEDRDLLVVNKAAGVPIHPSQGNHDNTLANGIAWYLGEKGEAATYRAINRLDRDTTGLLILA
;
A
#
# COMPACT_ATOMS: atom_id res chain seq x y z
N MET A 1 -22.17 -34.55 0.78
CA MET A 1 -20.82 -34.25 1.29
C MET A 1 -20.41 -32.95 0.64
N SER A 2 -20.52 -31.86 1.37
CA SER A 2 -20.19 -30.53 0.89
C SER A 2 -18.75 -30.23 1.33
N ILE A 3 -17.85 -30.08 0.37
CA ILE A 3 -16.46 -29.67 0.62
C ILE A 3 -16.48 -28.14 0.66
N SER A 4 -16.36 -27.62 1.87
CA SER A 4 -16.12 -26.19 2.09
C SER A 4 -14.71 -25.84 1.60
N PRO A 5 -14.50 -24.82 0.75
CA PRO A 5 -13.15 -24.41 0.39
C PRO A 5 -12.48 -23.80 1.63
N SER A 6 -11.35 -24.38 2.01
CA SER A 6 -10.45 -23.81 3.01
C SER A 6 -10.00 -22.44 2.52
N HIS A 7 -10.30 -21.40 3.32
CA HIS A 7 -9.71 -20.08 3.14
C HIS A 7 -8.22 -20.17 3.52
N ASP A 8 -7.39 -20.59 2.58
CA ASP A 8 -5.95 -20.36 2.70
C ASP A 8 -5.73 -18.85 2.66
N LYS A 9 -5.36 -18.32 3.83
CA LYS A 9 -4.91 -16.93 3.95
C LYS A 9 -3.72 -16.75 3.04
N ILE A 10 -3.93 -16.05 1.91
CA ILE A 10 -2.84 -15.54 1.07
C ILE A 10 -2.09 -14.55 1.96
N TYR A 11 -0.89 -14.94 2.38
CA TYR A 11 -0.01 -14.07 3.14
C TYR A 11 0.42 -12.94 2.23
N ALA A 12 -0.07 -11.74 2.48
CA ALA A 12 0.47 -10.54 1.86
C ALA A 12 1.98 -10.51 2.11
N MET A 13 2.80 -10.43 1.06
CA MET A 13 4.25 -10.39 1.20
C MET A 13 4.63 -9.11 1.94
N LYS A 14 5.19 -9.27 3.16
CA LYS A 14 5.72 -8.13 3.92
C LYS A 14 6.85 -7.48 3.13
N THR A 15 6.65 -6.25 2.71
CA THR A 15 7.72 -5.49 2.05
C THR A 15 8.75 -5.09 3.09
N THR A 16 9.97 -5.61 2.94
CA THR A 16 11.09 -5.32 3.85
C THR A 16 12.20 -4.63 3.09
N MET A 17 12.68 -3.52 3.62
CA MET A 17 13.80 -2.74 3.10
C MET A 17 14.95 -2.77 4.10
N THR A 18 16.18 -2.96 3.64
CA THR A 18 17.37 -2.94 4.48
C THR A 18 18.34 -1.87 3.98
N TYR A 19 18.78 -1.03 4.88
CA TYR A 19 19.70 0.08 4.64
C TYR A 19 20.99 -0.15 5.41
N LEU A 20 22.14 -0.02 4.73
CA LEU A 20 23.43 0.08 5.38
C LEU A 20 23.72 1.55 5.65
N ILE A 21 23.90 1.92 6.92
CA ILE A 21 24.11 3.30 7.32
C ILE A 21 25.50 3.77 6.92
N GLN A 22 25.54 4.87 6.19
CA GLN A 22 26.75 5.49 5.66
C GLN A 22 27.23 6.63 6.55
N GLN A 23 28.46 7.08 6.37
CA GLN A 23 29.07 8.17 7.13
C GLN A 23 28.21 9.45 7.17
N GLN A 24 27.52 9.77 6.09
CA GLN A 24 26.63 10.95 6.00
C GLN A 24 25.35 10.85 6.85
N ASP A 25 25.03 9.67 7.36
CA ASP A 25 23.82 9.39 8.13
C ASP A 25 24.10 9.22 9.63
N ILE A 26 25.39 9.29 10.01
CA ILE A 26 25.80 9.20 11.40
C ILE A 26 25.10 10.26 12.25
N GLN A 27 24.70 9.88 13.46
CA GLN A 27 24.00 10.72 14.43
C GLN A 27 22.58 11.14 14.04
N LYS A 28 22.08 10.86 12.84
CA LYS A 28 20.65 10.95 12.59
C LYS A 28 19.90 9.99 13.50
N THR A 29 18.74 10.40 13.97
CA THR A 29 17.81 9.43 14.55
C THR A 29 17.21 8.55 13.44
N VAL A 30 16.73 7.36 13.78
CA VAL A 30 16.00 6.49 12.86
C VAL A 30 14.87 7.27 12.17
N GLU A 31 14.13 8.13 12.90
CA GLU A 31 13.08 8.97 12.32
C GLU A 31 13.61 9.95 11.27
N GLN A 32 14.70 10.65 11.59
CA GLN A 32 15.32 11.59 10.65
C GLN A 32 15.84 10.89 9.40
N PHE A 33 16.43 9.71 9.57
CA PHE A 33 16.89 8.89 8.45
C PHE A 33 15.72 8.45 7.56
N LEU A 34 14.64 7.93 8.14
CA LEU A 34 13.45 7.49 7.40
C LEU A 34 12.81 8.66 6.64
N LEU A 35 12.67 9.82 7.28
CA LEU A 35 12.14 11.03 6.62
C LEU A 35 13.01 11.43 5.42
N SER A 36 14.35 11.41 5.57
CA SER A 36 15.27 11.74 4.48
C SER A 36 15.26 10.69 3.34
N ASN A 37 14.76 9.50 3.58
CA ASN A 37 14.57 8.42 2.60
C ASN A 37 13.13 8.32 2.06
N GLY A 38 12.31 9.38 2.22
CA GLY A 38 10.99 9.48 1.59
C GLY A 38 9.84 8.85 2.40
N TYR A 39 10.09 8.35 3.61
CA TYR A 39 9.02 7.86 4.46
C TYR A 39 8.17 9.02 4.98
N SER A 40 6.85 8.92 4.84
CA SER A 40 5.95 9.93 5.40
C SER A 40 5.88 9.84 6.94
N ALA A 41 5.61 10.97 7.61
CA ALA A 41 5.42 10.98 9.06
C ALA A 41 4.27 10.05 9.51
N ALA A 42 3.24 9.90 8.68
CA ALA A 42 2.12 8.98 8.93
C ALA A 42 2.58 7.51 8.92
N LEU A 43 3.41 7.13 7.93
CA LEU A 43 3.98 5.79 7.84
C LEU A 43 4.91 5.50 9.02
N ILE A 44 5.79 6.44 9.37
CA ILE A 44 6.68 6.29 10.53
C ILE A 44 5.88 6.11 11.82
N ARG A 45 4.76 6.82 11.98
CA ARG A 45 3.87 6.62 13.13
C ARG A 45 3.28 5.20 13.15
N ARG A 46 2.86 4.65 12.01
CA ARG A 46 2.37 3.26 11.92
C ARG A 46 3.48 2.27 12.28
N LEU A 47 4.68 2.46 11.76
CA LEU A 47 5.85 1.63 12.07
C LEU A 47 6.14 1.58 13.58
N ARG A 48 6.01 2.69 14.31
CA ARG A 48 6.21 2.73 15.77
C ARG A 48 5.26 1.80 16.55
N HIS A 49 4.07 1.57 16.02
CA HIS A 49 3.04 0.74 16.65
C HIS A 49 3.01 -0.70 16.10
N THR A 50 3.89 -1.03 15.16
CA THR A 50 4.00 -2.37 14.58
C THR A 50 5.21 -3.06 15.18
N GLU A 51 5.01 -4.20 15.83
CA GLU A 51 6.10 -4.97 16.44
C GLU A 51 7.12 -5.38 15.37
N GLN A 52 8.40 -5.27 15.73
CA GLN A 52 9.54 -5.67 14.89
C GLN A 52 9.58 -5.01 13.50
N SER A 53 8.88 -3.91 13.31
CA SER A 53 8.88 -3.18 12.03
C SER A 53 10.17 -2.43 11.76
N ILE A 54 10.94 -2.07 12.79
CA ILE A 54 12.23 -1.36 12.68
C ILE A 54 13.28 -2.10 13.50
N LEU A 55 14.27 -2.64 12.81
CA LEU A 55 15.36 -3.37 13.43
C LEU A 55 16.70 -2.70 13.08
N LYS A 56 17.54 -2.47 14.09
CA LYS A 56 18.94 -2.08 13.94
C LYS A 56 19.81 -3.32 14.26
N ASN A 57 20.57 -3.77 13.30
CA ASN A 57 21.39 -4.98 13.44
C ASN A 57 20.58 -6.21 13.93
N GLY A 58 19.35 -6.34 13.44
CA GLY A 58 18.44 -7.41 13.83
C GLY A 58 17.71 -7.22 15.18
N ILE A 59 17.96 -6.12 15.90
CA ILE A 59 17.37 -5.83 17.21
C ILE A 59 16.34 -4.72 17.06
N PRO A 60 15.11 -4.87 17.61
CA PRO A 60 14.10 -3.82 17.59
C PRO A 60 14.57 -2.53 18.27
N VAL A 61 14.36 -1.40 17.60
CA VAL A 61 14.75 -0.08 18.11
C VAL A 61 13.63 0.95 17.98
N TYR A 62 13.67 1.96 18.83
CA TYR A 62 12.77 3.10 18.73
C TYR A 62 13.25 4.09 17.66
N THR A 63 12.35 4.84 17.09
CA THR A 63 12.64 5.87 16.08
C THR A 63 13.53 7.02 16.57
N THR A 64 13.66 7.18 17.89
CA THR A 64 14.56 8.14 18.54
C THR A 64 16.00 7.66 18.65
N TYR A 65 16.25 6.40 18.33
CA TYR A 65 17.61 5.82 18.39
C TYR A 65 18.53 6.48 17.36
N ARG A 66 19.79 6.69 17.73
CA ARG A 66 20.80 7.25 16.82
C ARG A 66 21.49 6.14 16.06
N LEU A 67 21.83 6.46 14.82
CA LEU A 67 22.50 5.56 13.89
C LEU A 67 24.00 5.81 13.89
N ASP A 68 24.76 4.73 13.81
CA ASP A 68 26.21 4.72 13.67
C ASP A 68 26.62 4.14 12.31
N GLU A 69 27.81 4.47 11.84
CA GLU A 69 28.34 3.94 10.57
C GLU A 69 28.43 2.41 10.61
N GLY A 70 27.98 1.78 9.53
CA GLY A 70 27.97 0.33 9.41
C GLY A 70 26.75 -0.35 10.05
N ASP A 71 25.87 0.39 10.72
CA ASP A 71 24.60 -0.19 11.17
C ASP A 71 23.77 -0.70 10.00
N SER A 72 23.10 -1.83 10.18
CA SER A 72 22.09 -2.34 9.28
C SER A 72 20.70 -1.99 9.83
N LEU A 73 19.98 -1.09 9.16
CA LEU A 73 18.62 -0.73 9.50
C LEU A 73 17.62 -1.46 8.60
N THR A 74 16.85 -2.37 9.18
CA THR A 74 15.79 -3.09 8.47
C THR A 74 14.43 -2.52 8.84
N VAL A 75 13.65 -2.19 7.82
CA VAL A 75 12.29 -1.66 7.96
C VAL A 75 11.32 -2.58 7.25
N THR A 76 10.37 -3.14 7.99
CA THR A 76 9.30 -3.97 7.46
C THR A 76 8.01 -3.15 7.44
N LEU A 77 7.46 -2.92 6.26
CA LEU A 77 6.22 -2.18 6.14
C LEU A 77 5.06 -2.96 6.76
N PRO A 78 4.16 -2.30 7.51
CA PRO A 78 2.98 -2.96 8.04
C PRO A 78 2.11 -3.46 6.90
N GLU A 79 1.55 -4.64 7.06
CA GLU A 79 0.58 -5.19 6.11
C GLU A 79 -0.56 -4.18 5.90
N GLU A 80 -0.90 -3.97 4.66
CA GLU A 80 -2.08 -3.20 4.30
C GLU A 80 -3.23 -4.19 4.16
N HIS A 81 -4.17 -4.09 5.08
CA HIS A 81 -5.46 -4.71 4.86
C HIS A 81 -6.13 -3.93 3.73
N GLY A 82 -6.61 -4.63 2.70
CA GLY A 82 -7.35 -4.02 1.60
C GLY A 82 -8.44 -3.10 2.13
N SER A 83 -8.93 -2.19 1.33
CA SER A 83 -9.99 -1.24 1.75
C SER A 83 -11.24 -2.03 2.16
N GLU A 84 -11.33 -2.41 3.43
CA GLU A 84 -12.32 -3.34 4.01
C GLU A 84 -13.78 -2.95 3.72
N ASN A 85 -14.00 -1.72 3.27
CA ASN A 85 -15.32 -1.17 2.98
C ASN A 85 -15.65 -1.08 1.48
N ILE A 86 -14.77 -1.55 0.60
CA ILE A 86 -15.03 -1.54 -0.85
C ILE A 86 -15.51 -2.93 -1.26
N VAL A 87 -16.77 -3.04 -1.60
CA VAL A 87 -17.37 -4.29 -2.09
C VAL A 87 -16.84 -4.57 -3.50
N PRO A 88 -16.20 -5.73 -3.76
CA PRO A 88 -15.79 -6.10 -5.11
C PRO A 88 -17.01 -6.29 -6.02
N VAL A 89 -17.02 -5.62 -7.18
CA VAL A 89 -18.10 -5.74 -8.16
C VAL A 89 -17.49 -5.90 -9.56
N PRO A 90 -17.88 -6.91 -10.33
CA PRO A 90 -17.42 -7.09 -11.70
C PRO A 90 -17.63 -5.82 -12.53
N MET A 91 -16.57 -5.34 -13.15
CA MET A 91 -16.59 -4.15 -14.00
C MET A 91 -15.61 -4.31 -15.15
N ASP A 92 -16.01 -3.89 -16.34
CA ASP A 92 -15.10 -3.81 -17.48
C ASP A 92 -14.14 -2.62 -17.29
N LEU A 93 -12.84 -2.91 -17.14
CA LEU A 93 -11.79 -1.93 -16.87
C LEU A 93 -10.91 -1.76 -18.10
N ASP A 94 -10.78 -0.54 -18.60
CA ASP A 94 -9.84 -0.19 -19.66
C ASP A 94 -8.44 0.03 -19.05
N ILE A 95 -7.72 -1.07 -18.79
CA ILE A 95 -6.38 -1.05 -18.20
C ILE A 95 -5.37 -0.66 -19.28
N ARG A 96 -4.59 0.39 -19.03
CA ARG A 96 -3.58 0.93 -19.95
C ARG A 96 -2.15 0.55 -19.57
N TYR A 97 -1.92 0.33 -18.29
CA TYR A 97 -0.63 -0.12 -17.79
C TYR A 97 -0.83 -0.85 -16.47
N GLU A 98 -0.02 -1.84 -16.23
CA GLU A 98 0.03 -2.57 -14.96
C GLU A 98 1.43 -3.12 -14.76
N ASP A 99 1.96 -2.92 -13.57
CA ASP A 99 3.13 -3.61 -13.05
C ASP A 99 2.89 -3.96 -11.57
N ARG A 100 3.95 -4.33 -10.87
CA ARG A 100 3.87 -4.70 -9.45
C ARG A 100 3.42 -3.55 -8.54
N ASP A 101 3.74 -2.32 -8.90
CA ASP A 101 3.61 -1.15 -8.03
C ASP A 101 2.54 -0.16 -8.53
N LEU A 102 2.14 -0.24 -9.81
CA LEU A 102 1.23 0.71 -10.44
C LEU A 102 0.17 0.02 -11.30
N LEU A 103 -1.05 0.54 -11.22
CA LEU A 103 -2.15 0.23 -12.13
C LEU A 103 -2.68 1.54 -12.75
N VAL A 104 -2.71 1.62 -14.09
CA VAL A 104 -3.25 2.78 -14.81
C VAL A 104 -4.50 2.37 -15.58
N VAL A 105 -5.61 3.02 -15.27
CA VAL A 105 -6.92 2.75 -15.87
C VAL A 105 -7.43 3.97 -16.61
N ASN A 106 -7.94 3.80 -17.82
CA ASN A 106 -8.66 4.85 -18.52
C ASN A 106 -10.13 4.85 -18.07
N LYS A 107 -10.47 5.77 -17.18
CA LYS A 107 -11.79 5.88 -16.60
C LYS A 107 -12.83 6.35 -17.64
N ALA A 108 -13.92 5.64 -17.76
CA ALA A 108 -15.07 6.09 -18.55
C ALA A 108 -15.83 7.24 -17.85
N ALA A 109 -16.57 8.03 -18.63
CA ALA A 109 -17.53 8.99 -18.10
C ALA A 109 -18.68 8.28 -17.37
N GLY A 110 -19.26 8.93 -16.38
CA GLY A 110 -20.37 8.41 -15.57
C GLY A 110 -19.96 7.49 -14.43
N VAL A 111 -18.69 7.08 -14.32
CA VAL A 111 -18.18 6.19 -13.27
C VAL A 111 -17.54 7.02 -12.15
N PRO A 112 -18.07 7.00 -10.92
CA PRO A 112 -17.42 7.62 -9.77
C PRO A 112 -16.13 6.88 -9.40
N ILE A 113 -15.15 7.58 -8.83
CA ILE A 113 -13.88 6.97 -8.43
C ILE A 113 -14.01 6.16 -7.14
N HIS A 114 -14.69 6.72 -6.14
CA HIS A 114 -14.84 6.15 -4.79
C HIS A 114 -16.30 5.97 -4.40
N PRO A 115 -16.60 4.98 -3.55
CA PRO A 115 -17.90 4.89 -2.90
C PRO A 115 -18.25 6.17 -2.16
N SER A 116 -19.50 6.62 -2.32
CA SER A 116 -20.05 7.79 -1.67
C SER A 116 -21.55 7.60 -1.46
N GLN A 117 -22.20 8.55 -0.78
CA GLN A 117 -23.66 8.49 -0.59
C GLN A 117 -24.37 8.36 -1.94
N GLY A 118 -25.12 7.26 -2.12
CA GLY A 118 -25.82 6.94 -3.37
C GLY A 118 -24.99 6.20 -4.44
N ASN A 119 -23.70 5.95 -4.20
CA ASN A 119 -22.82 5.19 -5.08
C ASN A 119 -21.97 4.24 -4.23
N HIS A 120 -22.49 3.05 -3.93
CA HIS A 120 -21.81 2.11 -3.03
C HIS A 120 -21.12 0.95 -3.76
N ASP A 121 -21.61 0.56 -4.93
CA ASP A 121 -21.25 -0.64 -5.67
C ASP A 121 -20.98 -0.39 -7.18
N ASN A 122 -21.07 0.86 -7.62
CA ASN A 122 -20.94 1.27 -9.02
C ASN A 122 -19.74 2.20 -9.26
N THR A 123 -18.70 2.10 -8.44
CA THR A 123 -17.51 2.95 -8.52
C THR A 123 -16.32 2.21 -9.12
N LEU A 124 -15.36 2.97 -9.63
CA LEU A 124 -14.12 2.39 -10.14
C LEU A 124 -13.38 1.57 -9.06
N ALA A 125 -13.46 2.03 -7.81
CA ALA A 125 -12.89 1.31 -6.67
C ALA A 125 -13.47 -0.10 -6.51
N ASN A 126 -14.79 -0.27 -6.74
CA ASN A 126 -15.43 -1.58 -6.68
C ASN A 126 -14.94 -2.51 -7.80
N GLY A 127 -14.81 -1.99 -9.02
CA GLY A 127 -14.27 -2.74 -10.16
C GLY A 127 -12.82 -3.16 -9.97
N ILE A 128 -11.98 -2.27 -9.45
CA ILE A 128 -10.58 -2.56 -9.17
C ILE A 128 -10.45 -3.56 -8.02
N ALA A 129 -11.24 -3.45 -6.97
CA ALA A 129 -11.25 -4.44 -5.88
C ALA A 129 -11.62 -5.84 -6.39
N TRP A 130 -12.57 -5.94 -7.32
CA TRP A 130 -12.92 -7.21 -7.98
C TRP A 130 -11.76 -7.72 -8.84
N TYR A 131 -11.19 -6.88 -9.69
CA TYR A 131 -10.10 -7.23 -10.61
C TYR A 131 -8.86 -7.78 -9.86
N LEU A 132 -8.46 -7.11 -8.78
CA LEU A 132 -7.32 -7.54 -7.97
C LEU A 132 -7.65 -8.81 -7.17
N GLY A 133 -8.90 -8.93 -6.68
CA GLY A 133 -9.38 -10.13 -6.00
C GLY A 133 -9.34 -11.39 -6.88
N GLU A 134 -9.72 -11.28 -8.17
CA GLU A 134 -9.62 -12.37 -9.14
C GLU A 134 -8.17 -12.82 -9.40
N LYS A 135 -7.21 -11.91 -9.23
CA LYS A 135 -5.77 -12.22 -9.30
C LYS A 135 -5.23 -12.82 -8.00
N GLY A 136 -6.03 -12.86 -6.94
CA GLY A 136 -5.57 -13.29 -5.62
C GLY A 136 -4.74 -12.22 -4.90
N GLU A 137 -4.84 -10.96 -5.33
CA GLU A 137 -4.11 -9.83 -4.77
C GLU A 137 -4.99 -9.06 -3.78
N ALA A 138 -4.56 -8.95 -2.54
CA ALA A 138 -5.16 -8.05 -1.56
C ALA A 138 -4.51 -6.68 -1.69
N ALA A 139 -5.11 -5.80 -2.48
CA ALA A 139 -4.57 -4.44 -2.63
C ALA A 139 -5.47 -3.40 -1.98
N THR A 140 -4.83 -2.41 -1.38
CA THR A 140 -5.51 -1.22 -0.91
C THR A 140 -5.72 -0.27 -2.08
N TYR A 141 -6.96 0.11 -2.35
CA TYR A 141 -7.28 1.08 -3.39
C TYR A 141 -6.69 2.46 -3.06
N ARG A 142 -5.71 2.90 -3.84
CA ARG A 142 -5.03 4.20 -3.68
C ARG A 142 -4.91 4.93 -5.00
N ALA A 143 -5.87 5.78 -5.29
CA ALA A 143 -5.78 6.67 -6.42
C ALA A 143 -4.80 7.83 -6.13
N ILE A 144 -3.80 7.99 -6.98
CA ILE A 144 -2.80 9.07 -6.89
C ILE A 144 -3.40 10.40 -7.38
N ASN A 145 -4.28 10.34 -8.39
CA ASN A 145 -4.99 11.50 -8.94
C ASN A 145 -6.52 11.30 -8.84
N ARG A 146 -7.27 12.33 -9.12
CA ARG A 146 -8.73 12.31 -9.13
C ARG A 146 -9.25 12.81 -10.46
N LEU A 147 -10.36 12.23 -10.89
CA LEU A 147 -11.19 12.70 -12.01
C LEU A 147 -12.63 12.78 -11.52
N ASP A 148 -13.36 13.74 -11.98
CA ASP A 148 -14.79 13.84 -11.67
C ASP A 148 -15.56 12.69 -12.32
N ARG A 149 -16.76 12.43 -11.85
CA ARG A 149 -17.61 11.33 -12.32
C ARG A 149 -17.71 11.30 -13.85
N ASP A 150 -18.02 12.44 -14.45
CA ASP A 150 -18.31 12.56 -15.89
C ASP A 150 -17.06 12.89 -16.73
N THR A 151 -15.91 13.00 -16.10
CA THR A 151 -14.61 13.19 -16.75
C THR A 151 -14.00 11.84 -17.12
N THR A 152 -13.55 11.72 -18.37
CA THR A 152 -12.76 10.57 -18.86
C THR A 152 -11.27 10.84 -18.71
N GLY A 153 -10.47 9.79 -18.68
CA GLY A 153 -9.01 9.94 -18.67
C GLY A 153 -8.29 8.94 -17.79
N LEU A 154 -6.97 9.12 -17.69
CA LEU A 154 -6.12 8.20 -16.95
C LEU A 154 -6.20 8.45 -15.45
N LEU A 155 -6.47 7.39 -14.70
CA LEU A 155 -6.36 7.30 -13.27
C LEU A 155 -5.20 6.36 -12.93
N ILE A 156 -4.33 6.80 -12.02
CA ILE A 156 -3.17 6.06 -11.54
C ILE A 156 -3.46 5.59 -10.12
N LEU A 157 -3.22 4.31 -9.88
CA LEU A 157 -3.27 3.68 -8.57
C LEU A 157 -1.90 3.11 -8.22
N ALA A 158 -1.54 3.13 -6.92
CA ALA A 158 -0.28 2.61 -6.38
C ALA A 158 -0.49 1.88 -5.05
#